data_8ed4734ffdea96b1fc5cc48f0e325f75
#
_entry.id   8ed4734ffdea96b1fc5cc48f0e325f75
#
_cell.length_a   1.000
_cell.length_b   1.000
_cell.length_c   1.000
_cell.angle_alpha   90.00
_cell.angle_beta   90.00
_cell.angle_gamma   90.00
#
_symmetry.space_group_name_H-M   'P 1'
#
loop_
_entity.id
_entity.type
_entity.pdbx_description
1 polymer ?
#
loop_
_entity_poly.entity_id
_entity_poly.type
_entity_poly.pdbx_seq_one_letter_code
_entity_poly.pdbx_strand_id
1 'polypeptide(L)'
;MPPAHPFDSSYLRDADDGDKLKEECGVFGVVGVADASNFVALGLHALQHRGQEAGGIVSYDPEAGFQSARRFGYVRDNFTSQKIMETLPGELAIGHVRYSTSGNKGQTAIRDVQPFFGEFAMGGAAIAHNGNITNANALRRELIERGSIFQSSSDSECIIHLMARSLQRNIPERMEDALRRVEGAFSIVAMTRTKLIGVRDPLGVRPLVLGKVGDGWALSSETCALDIIGAELVREIEPGEMVVITAKGVESHFPFRRVPSRFCIFEHVYFSRPDSIIGGRSVYETREAIGRELAKESPVDADLVCPVPDSGTPAAIGFSLESGIPYAMGIIRNQYMGRTFIEPTEQIRNMGVRLKLNVNRALIKGKRVILVDDSVVRGTTSRKIKEMILDAGAKEVHFRIASPPTAWPCFYGVDTPQREKLLAATMSEEEMREHLQVDSLKFISIDGLYRAVGEAEGRNAKCPQYCDACFTGDYPVKPADQINQGFQMKPAAE
;
A
#
# COMPACT_ATOMS: atom_id res chain seq x y z
N MET A 1 8.97 -41.45 1.13
CA MET A 1 8.48 -40.08 1.43
C MET A 1 9.62 -39.13 1.12
N PRO A 2 9.47 -38.19 0.19
CA PRO A 2 10.47 -37.14 0.00
C PRO A 2 10.49 -36.26 1.26
N PRO A 3 11.64 -35.70 1.67
CA PRO A 3 11.70 -34.80 2.82
C PRO A 3 10.84 -33.56 2.54
N ALA A 4 10.03 -33.18 3.53
CA ALA A 4 9.24 -31.96 3.47
C ALA A 4 10.14 -30.77 3.17
N HIS A 5 9.74 -29.94 2.21
CA HIS A 5 10.45 -28.72 1.85
C HIS A 5 10.57 -27.83 3.09
N PRO A 6 11.74 -27.26 3.44
CA PRO A 6 11.95 -26.48 4.66
C PRO A 6 11.25 -25.10 4.66
N PHE A 7 10.40 -24.80 3.70
CA PHE A 7 9.64 -23.56 3.59
C PHE A 7 8.15 -23.85 3.42
N ASP A 8 7.53 -24.31 4.49
CA ASP A 8 6.08 -24.25 4.60
C ASP A 8 5.69 -22.79 4.89
N SER A 9 5.04 -22.14 3.93
CA SER A 9 4.57 -20.75 4.02
C SER A 9 3.54 -20.52 5.14
N SER A 10 3.00 -21.58 5.73
CA SER A 10 2.12 -21.49 6.90
C SER A 10 2.83 -20.93 8.15
N TYR A 11 4.16 -21.02 8.22
CA TYR A 11 4.98 -20.47 9.31
C TYR A 11 5.37 -18.99 9.10
N LEU A 12 5.11 -18.42 7.92
CA LEU A 12 5.40 -17.02 7.61
C LEU A 12 4.28 -16.06 8.00
N ARG A 13 3.20 -16.56 8.59
CA ARG A 13 2.22 -15.67 9.22
C ARG A 13 2.86 -15.16 10.50
N ASP A 14 3.33 -13.93 10.45
CA ASP A 14 3.49 -13.13 11.65
C ASP A 14 2.25 -13.41 12.51
N ALA A 15 2.43 -13.59 13.80
CA ALA A 15 1.39 -13.34 14.79
C ALA A 15 1.07 -11.85 14.65
N ASP A 16 0.35 -11.58 13.59
CA ASP A 16 0.11 -10.27 13.07
C ASP A 16 -0.87 -9.63 14.00
N ASP A 17 -0.46 -8.52 14.46
CA ASP A 17 -1.23 -7.67 15.34
C ASP A 17 -2.59 -7.29 14.77
N GLY A 18 -2.99 -7.73 13.61
CA GLY A 18 -4.32 -7.58 13.01
C GLY A 18 -4.93 -6.17 13.11
N ASP A 19 -4.19 -5.25 13.67
CA ASP A 19 -4.62 -3.95 14.18
C ASP A 19 -4.19 -2.79 13.29
N LYS A 20 -3.28 -3.07 12.34
CA LYS A 20 -2.93 -2.09 11.30
C LYS A 20 -3.50 -2.54 9.97
N LEU A 21 -3.94 -1.56 9.20
CA LEU A 21 -4.27 -1.78 7.79
C LEU A 21 -2.99 -2.26 7.12
N LYS A 22 -3.11 -3.33 6.34
CA LYS A 22 -1.97 -3.91 5.65
C LYS A 22 -1.91 -3.36 4.25
N GLU A 23 -0.70 -3.02 3.88
CA GLU A 23 -0.39 -2.35 2.64
C GLU A 23 -0.53 -3.25 1.45
N GLU A 24 -0.56 -2.63 0.34
CA GLU A 24 -0.75 -3.17 -0.97
C GLU A 24 0.50 -3.10 -1.76
N CYS A 25 0.52 -3.95 -2.73
CA CYS A 25 1.43 -4.09 -3.83
C CYS A 25 2.22 -2.83 -4.21
N GLY A 26 3.47 -2.98 -4.57
CA GLY A 26 4.28 -1.96 -5.23
C GLY A 26 4.68 -2.42 -6.62
N VAL A 27 4.67 -1.50 -7.58
CA VAL A 27 5.10 -1.75 -8.97
C VAL A 27 6.30 -0.89 -9.31
N PHE A 28 7.21 -1.47 -10.10
CA PHE A 28 8.40 -0.79 -10.58
C PHE A 28 8.76 -1.28 -11.99
N GLY A 29 9.30 -0.40 -12.83
CA GLY A 29 9.77 -0.78 -14.16
C GLY A 29 10.82 0.18 -14.65
N VAL A 30 11.77 -0.34 -15.47
CA VAL A 30 12.88 0.41 -16.05
C VAL A 30 13.10 0.02 -17.51
N VAL A 31 13.44 0.97 -18.35
CA VAL A 31 13.80 0.76 -19.77
C VAL A 31 14.98 1.63 -20.18
N GLY A 32 15.84 1.07 -21.04
CA GLY A 32 16.98 1.79 -21.63
C GLY A 32 18.17 1.95 -20.67
N VAL A 33 18.34 1.00 -19.75
CA VAL A 33 19.52 0.91 -18.87
C VAL A 33 20.03 -0.52 -18.89
N ALA A 34 21.35 -0.69 -18.90
CA ALA A 34 21.98 -2.00 -18.78
C ALA A 34 21.58 -2.67 -17.46
N ASP A 35 21.42 -4.00 -17.48
CA ASP A 35 21.05 -4.78 -16.30
C ASP A 35 19.76 -4.24 -15.59
N ALA A 36 18.73 -3.92 -16.37
CA ALA A 36 17.48 -3.33 -15.90
C ALA A 36 16.85 -4.06 -14.70
N SER A 37 17.02 -5.38 -14.63
CA SER A 37 16.53 -6.20 -13.51
C SER A 37 17.18 -5.86 -12.17
N ASN A 38 18.45 -5.41 -12.13
CA ASN A 38 19.11 -4.96 -10.92
C ASN A 38 18.47 -3.68 -10.40
N PHE A 39 18.15 -2.72 -11.27
CA PHE A 39 17.43 -1.51 -10.92
C PHE A 39 16.02 -1.83 -10.40
N VAL A 40 15.34 -2.78 -11.04
CA VAL A 40 14.02 -3.24 -10.59
C VAL A 40 14.12 -3.88 -9.19
N ALA A 41 15.12 -4.72 -8.94
CA ALA A 41 15.30 -5.32 -7.61
C ALA A 41 15.55 -4.26 -6.53
N LEU A 42 16.36 -3.23 -6.80
CA LEU A 42 16.58 -2.10 -5.88
C LEU A 42 15.31 -1.28 -5.66
N GLY A 43 14.58 -0.94 -6.72
CA GLY A 43 13.31 -0.23 -6.65
C GLY A 43 12.27 -1.01 -5.84
N LEU A 44 12.13 -2.31 -6.08
CA LEU A 44 11.24 -3.17 -5.29
C LEU A 44 11.68 -3.30 -3.82
N HIS A 45 12.99 -3.28 -3.55
CA HIS A 45 13.49 -3.25 -2.19
C HIS A 45 13.08 -1.96 -1.45
N ALA A 46 13.14 -0.81 -2.12
CA ALA A 46 12.64 0.44 -1.57
C ALA A 46 11.11 0.41 -1.32
N LEU A 47 10.37 -0.31 -2.17
CA LEU A 47 8.92 -0.52 -2.06
C LEU A 47 8.52 -1.71 -1.15
N GLN A 48 9.47 -2.31 -0.42
CA GLN A 48 9.22 -3.52 0.38
C GLN A 48 8.16 -3.31 1.48
N HIS A 49 7.97 -2.08 1.95
CA HIS A 49 6.91 -1.74 2.90
C HIS A 49 5.52 -2.00 2.29
N ARG A 50 5.34 -1.89 0.96
CA ARG A 50 4.08 -2.14 0.24
C ARG A 50 3.75 -3.61 0.05
N GLY A 51 4.74 -4.52 0.10
CA GLY A 51 4.50 -5.94 -0.07
C GLY A 51 5.64 -6.79 0.48
N GLN A 52 5.33 -7.68 1.43
CA GLN A 52 6.33 -8.49 2.13
C GLN A 52 6.16 -9.99 1.90
N GLU A 53 5.07 -10.40 1.26
CA GLU A 53 4.71 -11.81 1.08
C GLU A 53 5.48 -12.47 -0.06
N ALA A 54 5.60 -11.76 -1.17
CA ALA A 54 6.28 -12.26 -2.36
C ALA A 54 6.74 -11.12 -3.26
N GLY A 55 7.69 -11.40 -4.14
CA GLY A 55 8.11 -10.51 -5.22
C GLY A 55 8.37 -11.25 -6.52
N GLY A 56 8.26 -10.53 -7.62
CA GLY A 56 8.57 -11.06 -8.94
C GLY A 56 9.15 -9.99 -9.84
N ILE A 57 10.00 -10.45 -10.77
CA ILE A 57 10.64 -9.64 -11.81
C ILE A 57 10.46 -10.35 -13.14
N VAL A 58 10.14 -9.59 -14.17
CA VAL A 58 10.19 -10.03 -15.59
C VAL A 58 11.11 -9.08 -16.32
N SER A 59 12.07 -9.65 -17.07
CA SER A 59 12.96 -8.92 -17.96
C SER A 59 12.80 -9.36 -19.41
N TYR A 60 13.29 -8.55 -20.34
CA TYR A 60 13.36 -8.89 -21.75
C TYR A 60 14.74 -8.59 -22.32
N ASP A 61 15.28 -9.57 -23.00
CA ASP A 61 16.51 -9.49 -23.76
C ASP A 61 16.26 -9.99 -25.20
N PRO A 62 16.82 -9.35 -26.24
CA PRO A 62 16.60 -9.77 -27.63
C PRO A 62 17.01 -11.23 -27.96
N GLU A 63 18.03 -11.76 -27.28
CA GLU A 63 18.52 -13.12 -27.49
C GLU A 63 17.82 -14.14 -26.59
N ALA A 64 17.70 -13.83 -25.29
CA ALA A 64 17.09 -14.70 -24.29
C ALA A 64 15.55 -14.65 -24.27
N GLY A 65 14.93 -13.63 -24.87
CA GLY A 65 13.49 -13.40 -24.81
C GLY A 65 13.03 -12.91 -23.42
N PHE A 66 11.76 -13.15 -23.10
CA PHE A 66 11.22 -12.85 -21.78
C PHE A 66 11.69 -13.87 -20.74
N GLN A 67 12.26 -13.36 -19.66
CA GLN A 67 12.69 -14.14 -18.50
C GLN A 67 11.91 -13.71 -17.26
N SER A 68 11.63 -14.63 -16.34
CA SER A 68 10.88 -14.31 -15.13
C SER A 68 11.40 -15.04 -13.91
N ALA A 69 11.40 -14.37 -12.78
CA ALA A 69 11.64 -14.96 -11.47
C ALA A 69 10.59 -14.49 -10.47
N ARG A 70 9.99 -15.43 -9.73
CA ARG A 70 8.98 -15.18 -8.70
C ARG A 70 9.37 -15.91 -7.43
N ARG A 71 9.31 -15.24 -6.26
CA ARG A 71 9.76 -15.79 -4.98
C ARG A 71 8.85 -15.33 -3.86
N PHE A 72 8.65 -16.19 -2.87
CA PHE A 72 8.07 -15.81 -1.59
C PHE A 72 9.08 -15.11 -0.70
N GLY A 73 8.61 -14.19 0.12
CA GLY A 73 9.43 -13.43 1.07
C GLY A 73 9.96 -12.12 0.49
N TYR A 74 10.95 -11.55 1.20
CA TYR A 74 11.51 -10.25 0.89
C TYR A 74 12.36 -10.25 -0.39
N VAL A 75 12.36 -9.12 -1.07
CA VAL A 75 13.21 -8.86 -2.25
C VAL A 75 14.69 -9.03 -1.89
N ARG A 76 15.13 -8.47 -0.74
CA ARG A 76 16.52 -8.56 -0.28
C ARG A 76 17.01 -10.00 -0.07
N ASP A 77 16.11 -10.93 0.26
CA ASP A 77 16.48 -12.32 0.54
C ASP A 77 16.50 -13.18 -0.76
N ASN A 78 15.83 -12.70 -1.79
CA ASN A 78 15.54 -13.47 -3.01
C ASN A 78 16.19 -12.93 -4.30
N PHE A 79 16.48 -11.61 -4.38
CA PHE A 79 16.94 -10.95 -5.59
C PHE A 79 18.28 -10.22 -5.38
N THR A 80 19.13 -10.74 -4.50
CA THR A 80 20.47 -10.17 -4.22
C THR A 80 21.60 -11.04 -4.71
N SER A 81 21.35 -12.31 -5.08
CA SER A 81 22.40 -13.18 -5.58
C SER A 81 22.65 -12.95 -7.07
N GLN A 82 23.92 -12.83 -7.44
CA GLN A 82 24.35 -12.70 -8.84
C GLN A 82 23.73 -13.78 -9.73
N LYS A 83 23.69 -15.02 -9.24
CA LYS A 83 23.12 -16.16 -9.96
C LYS A 83 21.66 -15.96 -10.40
N ILE A 84 20.81 -15.33 -9.57
CA ILE A 84 19.42 -15.07 -9.96
C ILE A 84 19.32 -13.89 -10.91
N MET A 85 20.13 -12.85 -10.71
CA MET A 85 20.12 -11.68 -11.57
C MET A 85 20.63 -12.01 -13.00
N GLU A 86 21.60 -12.91 -13.13
CA GLU A 86 22.07 -13.41 -14.42
C GLU A 86 20.98 -14.16 -15.22
N THR A 87 19.93 -14.67 -14.55
CA THR A 87 18.77 -15.27 -15.23
C THR A 87 17.76 -14.25 -15.77
N LEU A 88 17.97 -12.96 -15.49
CA LEU A 88 17.07 -11.86 -15.85
C LEU A 88 17.81 -10.78 -16.65
N PRO A 89 18.39 -11.11 -17.81
CA PRO A 89 19.17 -10.18 -18.61
C PRO A 89 18.29 -9.11 -19.28
N GLY A 90 18.94 -8.10 -19.85
CA GLY A 90 18.34 -7.11 -20.75
C GLY A 90 18.23 -5.72 -20.18
N GLU A 91 17.81 -4.79 -21.07
CA GLU A 91 17.70 -3.36 -20.80
C GLU A 91 16.26 -2.91 -20.48
N LEU A 92 15.35 -3.85 -20.30
CA LEU A 92 13.95 -3.62 -19.99
C LEU A 92 13.48 -4.66 -18.98
N ALA A 93 12.99 -4.19 -17.84
CA ALA A 93 12.44 -5.07 -16.81
C ALA A 93 11.31 -4.37 -16.03
N ILE A 94 10.36 -5.16 -15.52
CA ILE A 94 9.33 -4.74 -14.58
C ILE A 94 9.27 -5.68 -13.39
N GLY A 95 8.78 -5.19 -12.28
CA GLY A 95 8.65 -5.98 -11.06
C GLY A 95 7.48 -5.58 -10.19
N HIS A 96 7.20 -6.43 -9.23
CA HIS A 96 6.08 -6.32 -8.31
C HIS A 96 6.47 -6.86 -6.93
N VAL A 97 6.09 -6.16 -5.88
CA VAL A 97 6.04 -6.68 -4.50
C VAL A 97 4.59 -6.87 -4.10
N ARG A 98 4.29 -8.04 -3.52
CA ARG A 98 2.94 -8.48 -3.24
C ARG A 98 2.63 -8.44 -1.75
N TYR A 99 1.41 -7.98 -1.46
CA TYR A 99 0.64 -8.30 -0.29
C TYR A 99 -0.71 -8.90 -0.71
N SER A 100 -1.26 -9.87 0.03
CA SER A 100 -2.47 -10.62 -0.36
C SER A 100 -3.73 -9.85 0.02
N THR A 101 -4.40 -9.21 -0.94
CA THR A 101 -5.64 -8.44 -0.71
C THR A 101 -6.91 -9.22 -1.07
N SER A 102 -6.85 -10.03 -2.11
CA SER A 102 -7.97 -10.85 -2.59
C SER A 102 -7.51 -12.26 -2.89
N GLY A 103 -8.35 -13.24 -2.59
CA GLY A 103 -8.09 -14.64 -2.83
C GLY A 103 -8.27 -15.49 -1.58
N ASN A 104 -8.15 -16.81 -1.71
CA ASN A 104 -8.27 -17.77 -0.60
C ASN A 104 -7.29 -17.40 0.52
N LYS A 105 -7.80 -16.91 1.64
CA LYS A 105 -7.02 -16.61 2.87
C LYS A 105 -6.45 -17.92 3.41
N GLY A 106 -5.34 -18.38 2.83
CA GLY A 106 -4.74 -19.62 3.28
C GLY A 106 -3.48 -20.07 2.55
N GLN A 107 -3.39 -19.91 1.25
CA GLN A 107 -2.23 -20.34 0.48
C GLN A 107 -2.09 -19.49 -0.78
N THR A 108 -1.27 -18.44 -0.74
CA THR A 108 -0.83 -17.77 -1.95
C THR A 108 -0.03 -18.77 -2.79
N ALA A 109 -0.52 -19.09 -3.98
CA ALA A 109 0.26 -19.90 -4.89
C ALA A 109 1.29 -19.02 -5.59
N ILE A 110 2.47 -19.56 -5.91
CA ILE A 110 3.52 -18.83 -6.66
C ILE A 110 3.00 -18.29 -8.00
N ARG A 111 1.96 -18.93 -8.55
CA ARG A 111 1.27 -18.51 -9.78
C ARG A 111 0.46 -17.21 -9.61
N ASP A 112 0.15 -16.79 -8.36
CA ASP A 112 -0.54 -15.54 -8.06
C ASP A 112 0.43 -14.36 -7.93
N VAL A 113 1.74 -14.62 -7.92
CA VAL A 113 2.78 -13.60 -7.83
C VAL A 113 2.98 -12.94 -9.20
N GLN A 114 2.86 -11.62 -9.24
CA GLN A 114 3.08 -10.82 -10.44
C GLN A 114 4.58 -10.52 -10.62
N PRO A 115 5.00 -10.08 -11.85
CA PRO A 115 4.22 -9.74 -13.04
C PRO A 115 3.60 -10.96 -13.74
N PHE A 116 2.40 -10.76 -14.33
CA PHE A 116 1.80 -11.76 -15.22
C PHE A 116 2.30 -11.58 -16.65
N PHE A 117 2.63 -12.67 -17.31
CA PHE A 117 3.07 -12.70 -18.69
C PHE A 117 2.03 -13.37 -19.59
N GLY A 118 1.83 -12.81 -20.78
CA GLY A 118 1.02 -13.39 -21.84
C GLY A 118 1.71 -13.25 -23.20
N GLU A 119 1.71 -14.33 -24.00
CA GLU A 119 2.14 -14.28 -25.38
C GLU A 119 0.93 -14.03 -26.29
N PHE A 120 1.04 -13.02 -27.12
CA PHE A 120 0.01 -12.61 -28.09
C PHE A 120 0.54 -12.80 -29.51
N ALA A 121 -0.35 -12.83 -30.51
CA ALA A 121 0.06 -12.93 -31.93
C ALA A 121 1.02 -11.81 -32.37
N MET A 122 1.02 -10.67 -31.69
CA MET A 122 1.90 -9.52 -31.95
C MET A 122 3.12 -9.45 -31.02
N GLY A 123 3.37 -10.47 -30.23
CA GLY A 123 4.48 -10.57 -29.26
C GLY A 123 4.02 -10.62 -27.82
N GLY A 124 4.96 -10.88 -26.90
CA GLY A 124 4.71 -11.00 -25.48
C GLY A 124 4.49 -9.67 -24.79
N ALA A 125 3.71 -9.68 -23.69
CA ALA A 125 3.63 -8.59 -22.73
C ALA A 125 3.61 -9.12 -21.31
N ALA A 126 4.20 -8.36 -20.37
CA ALA A 126 4.12 -8.60 -18.94
C ALA A 126 3.47 -7.42 -18.24
N ILE A 127 2.71 -7.69 -17.17
CA ILE A 127 1.93 -6.68 -16.43
C ILE A 127 2.15 -6.86 -14.93
N ALA A 128 2.43 -5.74 -14.24
CA ALA A 128 2.42 -5.59 -12.78
C ALA A 128 1.35 -4.57 -12.40
N HIS A 129 0.50 -4.91 -11.44
CA HIS A 129 -0.67 -4.11 -11.03
C HIS A 129 -0.66 -3.87 -9.52
N ASN A 130 -0.77 -2.61 -9.14
CA ASN A 130 -1.06 -2.14 -7.79
C ASN A 130 -2.49 -1.59 -7.75
N GLY A 131 -3.36 -2.20 -6.96
CA GLY A 131 -4.76 -1.85 -6.83
C GLY A 131 -5.68 -3.06 -6.68
N ASN A 132 -6.96 -2.87 -6.97
CA ASN A 132 -7.95 -3.96 -6.94
C ASN A 132 -9.09 -3.69 -7.93
N ILE A 133 -9.46 -4.72 -8.67
CA ILE A 133 -10.53 -4.71 -9.67
C ILE A 133 -11.84 -5.11 -8.99
N THR A 134 -12.76 -4.18 -8.85
CA THR A 134 -14.02 -4.38 -8.10
C THR A 134 -15.07 -5.19 -8.84
N ASN A 135 -14.92 -5.40 -10.16
CA ASN A 135 -15.76 -6.24 -11.00
C ASN A 135 -15.02 -7.50 -11.51
N ALA A 136 -13.93 -7.89 -10.85
CA ALA A 136 -13.07 -9.01 -11.29
C ALA A 136 -13.81 -10.35 -11.39
N ASN A 137 -14.70 -10.66 -10.45
CA ASN A 137 -15.46 -11.91 -10.45
C ASN A 137 -16.46 -11.98 -11.61
N ALA A 138 -17.08 -10.85 -11.95
CA ALA A 138 -17.99 -10.77 -13.10
C ALA A 138 -17.21 -10.96 -14.42
N LEU A 139 -16.08 -10.25 -14.56
CA LEU A 139 -15.20 -10.37 -15.72
C LEU A 139 -14.65 -11.81 -15.87
N ARG A 140 -14.20 -12.40 -14.76
CA ARG A 140 -13.66 -13.78 -14.75
C ARG A 140 -14.70 -14.79 -15.21
N ARG A 141 -15.93 -14.72 -14.72
CA ARG A 141 -17.02 -15.61 -15.16
C ARG A 141 -17.28 -15.50 -16.67
N GLU A 142 -17.44 -14.27 -17.16
CA GLU A 142 -17.65 -14.02 -18.59
C GLU A 142 -16.50 -14.56 -19.43
N LEU A 143 -15.26 -14.36 -19.00
CA LEU A 143 -14.08 -14.80 -19.72
C LEU A 143 -13.97 -16.35 -19.75
N ILE A 144 -14.28 -17.03 -18.65
CA ILE A 144 -14.32 -18.50 -18.57
C ILE A 144 -15.40 -19.06 -19.49
N GLU A 145 -16.62 -18.52 -19.45
CA GLU A 145 -17.73 -18.90 -20.33
C GLU A 145 -17.36 -18.78 -21.81
N ARG A 146 -16.46 -17.86 -22.12
CA ARG A 146 -15.93 -17.65 -23.48
C ARG A 146 -14.63 -18.41 -23.76
N GLY A 147 -14.24 -19.36 -22.91
CA GLY A 147 -13.11 -20.26 -23.11
C GLY A 147 -11.77 -19.78 -22.63
N SER A 148 -11.69 -18.69 -21.83
CA SER A 148 -10.41 -18.29 -21.19
C SER A 148 -10.02 -19.27 -20.08
N ILE A 149 -8.75 -19.63 -20.02
CA ILE A 149 -8.20 -20.56 -19.03
C ILE A 149 -7.35 -19.77 -18.03
N PHE A 150 -7.85 -19.60 -16.81
CA PHE A 150 -7.16 -18.91 -15.75
C PHE A 150 -6.16 -19.83 -15.03
N GLN A 151 -5.00 -19.31 -14.69
CA GLN A 151 -3.96 -20.03 -13.98
C GLN A 151 -3.79 -19.57 -12.54
N SER A 152 -4.26 -18.34 -12.21
CA SER A 152 -4.15 -17.73 -10.90
C SER A 152 -5.52 -17.36 -10.32
N SER A 153 -5.55 -17.01 -9.04
CA SER A 153 -6.73 -16.44 -8.40
C SER A 153 -6.74 -14.90 -8.44
N SER A 154 -5.68 -14.27 -8.98
CA SER A 154 -5.54 -12.82 -9.04
C SER A 154 -6.57 -12.17 -9.97
N ASP A 155 -7.11 -11.03 -9.54
CA ASP A 155 -7.97 -10.15 -10.34
C ASP A 155 -7.25 -9.62 -11.58
N SER A 156 -5.95 -9.34 -11.45
CA SER A 156 -5.11 -8.78 -12.51
C SER A 156 -4.97 -9.69 -13.73
N GLU A 157 -5.15 -11.01 -13.59
CA GLU A 157 -5.12 -11.95 -14.72
C GLU A 157 -6.28 -11.67 -15.71
N CYS A 158 -7.40 -11.10 -15.23
CA CYS A 158 -8.49 -10.67 -16.10
C CYS A 158 -8.01 -9.69 -17.19
N ILE A 159 -7.06 -8.79 -16.86
CA ILE A 159 -6.53 -7.81 -17.81
C ILE A 159 -5.83 -8.52 -18.99
N ILE A 160 -5.00 -9.52 -18.71
CA ILE A 160 -4.31 -10.31 -19.76
C ILE A 160 -5.33 -10.97 -20.70
N HIS A 161 -6.38 -11.58 -20.14
CA HIS A 161 -7.40 -12.24 -20.95
C HIS A 161 -8.24 -11.24 -21.75
N LEU A 162 -8.55 -10.07 -21.21
CA LEU A 162 -9.23 -8.99 -21.93
C LEU A 162 -8.36 -8.49 -23.10
N MET A 163 -7.06 -8.26 -22.87
CA MET A 163 -6.11 -7.88 -23.91
C MET A 163 -6.01 -8.94 -25.01
N ALA A 164 -5.98 -10.23 -24.65
CA ALA A 164 -5.93 -11.33 -25.60
C ALA A 164 -7.15 -11.37 -26.54
N ARG A 165 -8.30 -10.94 -26.04
CA ARG A 165 -9.56 -10.91 -26.80
C ARG A 165 -9.78 -9.63 -27.60
N SER A 166 -9.03 -8.58 -27.32
CA SER A 166 -9.12 -7.32 -28.05
C SER A 166 -8.72 -7.50 -29.52
N LEU A 167 -9.44 -6.85 -30.42
CA LEU A 167 -9.17 -6.87 -31.88
C LEU A 167 -8.20 -5.77 -32.30
N GLN A 168 -7.70 -4.97 -31.38
CA GLN A 168 -6.75 -3.90 -31.66
C GLN A 168 -5.40 -4.44 -32.18
N ARG A 169 -4.67 -3.60 -32.90
CA ARG A 169 -3.50 -4.03 -33.69
C ARG A 169 -2.19 -4.09 -32.90
N ASN A 170 -2.09 -3.38 -31.77
CA ASN A 170 -0.88 -3.33 -30.94
C ASN A 170 -1.21 -3.47 -29.47
N ILE A 171 -0.20 -3.76 -28.65
CA ILE A 171 -0.38 -4.01 -27.20
C ILE A 171 -0.92 -2.79 -26.43
N PRO A 172 -0.44 -1.54 -26.61
CA PRO A 172 -1.03 -0.38 -25.94
C PRO A 172 -2.52 -0.23 -26.21
N GLU A 173 -2.96 -0.29 -27.46
CA GLU A 173 -4.39 -0.19 -27.83
C GLU A 173 -5.23 -1.35 -27.22
N ARG A 174 -4.67 -2.58 -27.17
CA ARG A 174 -5.33 -3.72 -26.51
C ARG A 174 -5.46 -3.50 -25.00
N MET A 175 -4.46 -2.88 -24.39
CA MET A 175 -4.50 -2.52 -22.99
C MET A 175 -5.57 -1.45 -22.72
N GLU A 176 -5.67 -0.42 -23.57
CA GLU A 176 -6.74 0.58 -23.48
C GLU A 176 -8.13 -0.06 -23.57
N ASP A 177 -8.33 -0.93 -24.57
CA ASP A 177 -9.60 -1.65 -24.77
C ASP A 177 -9.95 -2.53 -23.57
N ALA A 178 -8.98 -3.26 -23.03
CA ALA A 178 -9.14 -4.08 -21.84
C ALA A 178 -9.50 -3.24 -20.60
N LEU A 179 -8.76 -2.16 -20.35
CA LEU A 179 -8.91 -1.34 -19.14
C LEU A 179 -10.20 -0.51 -19.13
N ARG A 180 -10.81 -0.23 -20.28
CA ARG A 180 -12.16 0.39 -20.34
C ARG A 180 -13.27 -0.51 -19.78
N ARG A 181 -13.00 -1.81 -19.60
CA ARG A 181 -13.92 -2.78 -19.01
C ARG A 181 -13.69 -3.02 -17.52
N VAL A 182 -12.56 -2.56 -17.02
CA VAL A 182 -12.13 -2.73 -15.63
C VAL A 182 -12.72 -1.63 -14.76
N GLU A 183 -13.34 -2.02 -13.65
CA GLU A 183 -13.81 -1.11 -12.60
C GLU A 183 -12.94 -1.31 -11.36
N GLY A 184 -12.61 -0.22 -10.65
CA GLY A 184 -11.79 -0.27 -9.45
C GLY A 184 -10.64 0.73 -9.46
N ALA A 185 -9.59 0.42 -8.72
CA ALA A 185 -8.38 1.21 -8.66
C ALA A 185 -7.22 0.43 -9.27
N PHE A 186 -6.45 1.08 -10.14
CA PHE A 186 -5.26 0.46 -10.71
C PHE A 186 -4.15 1.47 -11.04
N SER A 187 -2.93 1.11 -10.65
CA SER A 187 -1.69 1.63 -11.22
C SER A 187 -0.93 0.46 -11.80
N ILE A 188 -0.72 0.48 -13.10
CA ILE A 188 -0.16 -0.63 -13.87
C ILE A 188 1.18 -0.22 -14.45
N VAL A 189 2.17 -1.09 -14.30
CA VAL A 189 3.42 -1.05 -15.06
C VAL A 189 3.46 -2.30 -15.94
N ALA A 190 3.57 -2.10 -17.24
CA ALA A 190 3.61 -3.18 -18.21
C ALA A 190 4.79 -3.03 -19.15
N MET A 191 5.20 -4.14 -19.77
CA MET A 191 6.25 -4.14 -20.77
C MET A 191 5.91 -5.01 -21.96
N THR A 192 6.44 -4.63 -23.11
CA THR A 192 6.53 -5.46 -24.31
C THR A 192 8.01 -5.69 -24.64
N ARG A 193 8.33 -6.20 -25.81
CA ARG A 193 9.74 -6.33 -26.26
C ARG A 193 10.48 -4.99 -26.40
N THR A 194 9.75 -3.87 -26.59
CA THR A 194 10.35 -2.56 -26.94
C THR A 194 9.75 -1.39 -26.21
N LYS A 195 8.79 -1.61 -25.30
CA LYS A 195 8.03 -0.54 -24.63
C LYS A 195 7.93 -0.82 -23.14
N LEU A 196 8.10 0.23 -22.35
CA LEU A 196 7.62 0.29 -20.98
C LEU A 196 6.34 1.14 -20.97
N ILE A 197 5.29 0.67 -20.29
CA ILE A 197 3.98 1.29 -20.30
C ILE A 197 3.54 1.52 -18.85
N GLY A 198 3.10 2.74 -18.52
CA GLY A 198 2.48 3.07 -17.24
C GLY A 198 1.03 3.48 -17.44
N VAL A 199 0.11 2.97 -16.64
CA VAL A 199 -1.30 3.37 -16.72
C VAL A 199 -1.83 3.61 -15.31
N ARG A 200 -2.55 4.71 -15.14
CA ARG A 200 -3.24 5.04 -13.89
C ARG A 200 -4.74 5.10 -14.10
N ASP A 201 -5.53 4.61 -13.16
CA ASP A 201 -7.00 4.62 -13.26
C ASP A 201 -7.57 6.04 -13.40
N PRO A 202 -8.81 6.21 -13.92
CA PRO A 202 -9.40 7.53 -14.16
C PRO A 202 -9.50 8.45 -12.95
N LEU A 203 -9.58 7.88 -11.74
CA LEU A 203 -9.64 8.61 -10.48
C LEU A 203 -8.24 8.86 -9.89
N GLY A 204 -7.23 8.12 -10.35
CA GLY A 204 -5.87 8.18 -9.85
C GLY A 204 -5.77 7.74 -8.39
N VAL A 205 -6.50 6.68 -8.01
CA VAL A 205 -6.59 6.24 -6.61
C VAL A 205 -5.23 5.82 -6.07
N ARG A 206 -4.43 5.09 -6.88
CA ARG A 206 -3.09 4.65 -6.48
C ARG A 206 -1.99 5.51 -7.12
N PRO A 207 -0.85 5.67 -6.44
CA PRO A 207 0.25 6.46 -6.98
C PRO A 207 0.97 5.76 -8.13
N LEU A 208 1.48 6.55 -9.07
CA LEU A 208 2.41 6.14 -10.12
C LEU A 208 3.22 7.36 -10.57
N VAL A 209 4.55 7.24 -10.57
CA VAL A 209 5.48 8.30 -10.92
C VAL A 209 6.40 7.89 -12.06
N LEU A 210 6.82 8.89 -12.85
CA LEU A 210 7.78 8.79 -13.93
C LEU A 210 9.12 9.39 -13.49
N GLY A 211 10.20 8.65 -13.66
CA GLY A 211 11.56 9.11 -13.41
C GLY A 211 12.49 8.94 -14.61
N LYS A 212 13.56 9.71 -14.63
CA LYS A 212 14.66 9.63 -15.60
C LYS A 212 15.88 9.01 -14.92
N VAL A 213 16.47 7.99 -15.52
CA VAL A 213 17.68 7.33 -14.99
C VAL A 213 18.72 7.18 -16.11
N GLY A 214 19.78 8.01 -16.06
CA GLY A 214 20.72 8.13 -17.16
C GLY A 214 19.99 8.47 -18.48
N ASP A 215 20.20 7.67 -19.52
CA ASP A 215 19.48 7.81 -20.79
C ASP A 215 18.12 7.08 -20.79
N GLY A 216 17.87 6.24 -19.79
CA GLY A 216 16.65 5.44 -19.66
C GLY A 216 15.54 6.11 -18.85
N TRP A 217 14.47 5.36 -18.61
CA TRP A 217 13.27 5.79 -17.89
C TRP A 217 12.83 4.78 -16.85
N ALA A 218 12.23 5.27 -15.79
CA ALA A 218 11.64 4.43 -14.74
C ALA A 218 10.18 4.80 -14.46
N LEU A 219 9.38 3.81 -14.10
CA LEU A 219 8.04 3.94 -13.54
C LEU A 219 8.03 3.31 -12.15
N SER A 220 7.43 3.98 -11.18
CA SER A 220 7.38 3.51 -9.79
C SER A 220 6.09 3.88 -9.10
N SER A 221 5.69 3.07 -8.11
CA SER A 221 4.62 3.45 -7.19
C SER A 221 4.96 4.67 -6.34
N GLU A 222 6.23 4.83 -5.91
CA GLU A 222 6.66 5.94 -5.05
C GLU A 222 8.02 6.51 -5.48
N THR A 223 8.25 7.78 -5.12
CA THR A 223 9.49 8.49 -5.44
C THR A 223 10.70 7.94 -4.69
N CYS A 224 10.55 7.42 -3.47
CA CYS A 224 11.64 6.79 -2.71
C CYS A 224 12.33 5.64 -3.46
N ALA A 225 11.62 4.98 -4.39
CA ALA A 225 12.21 3.94 -5.22
C ALA A 225 12.95 4.50 -6.44
N LEU A 226 12.65 5.74 -6.87
CA LEU A 226 13.47 6.46 -7.84
C LEU A 226 14.78 6.89 -7.19
N ASP A 227 14.72 7.42 -5.96
CA ASP A 227 15.89 7.90 -5.21
C ASP A 227 16.94 6.80 -5.03
N ILE A 228 16.53 5.57 -4.66
CA ILE A 228 17.47 4.47 -4.42
C ILE A 228 18.25 4.05 -5.67
N ILE A 229 17.68 4.26 -6.86
CA ILE A 229 18.32 3.95 -8.14
C ILE A 229 19.02 5.16 -8.75
N GLY A 230 19.02 6.32 -8.07
CA GLY A 230 19.58 7.56 -8.59
C GLY A 230 18.81 8.14 -9.78
N ALA A 231 17.52 7.87 -9.89
CA ALA A 231 16.66 8.44 -10.91
C ALA A 231 16.11 9.80 -10.48
N GLU A 232 16.03 10.73 -11.42
CA GLU A 232 15.38 12.03 -11.21
C GLU A 232 13.87 11.90 -11.41
N LEU A 233 13.08 12.42 -10.45
CA LEU A 233 11.63 12.51 -10.59
C LEU A 233 11.27 13.50 -11.70
N VAL A 234 10.56 13.04 -12.72
CA VAL A 234 10.07 13.91 -13.81
C VAL A 234 8.70 14.46 -13.45
N ARG A 235 7.74 13.58 -13.12
CA ARG A 235 6.38 13.93 -12.72
C ARG A 235 5.58 12.72 -12.24
N GLU A 236 4.45 12.97 -11.66
CA GLU A 236 3.42 11.94 -11.48
C GLU A 236 2.72 11.63 -12.82
N ILE A 237 2.22 10.40 -12.95
CA ILE A 237 1.30 10.04 -14.03
C ILE A 237 -0.09 10.57 -13.65
N GLU A 238 -0.73 11.30 -14.56
CA GLU A 238 -2.04 11.90 -14.29
C GLU A 238 -3.15 10.83 -14.12
N PRO A 239 -4.21 11.13 -13.38
CA PRO A 239 -5.41 10.30 -13.38
C PRO A 239 -5.94 10.04 -14.78
N GLY A 240 -6.13 8.77 -15.13
CA GLY A 240 -6.60 8.35 -16.45
C GLY A 240 -5.55 8.40 -17.56
N GLU A 241 -4.29 8.68 -17.24
CA GLU A 241 -3.20 8.71 -18.21
C GLU A 241 -2.60 7.31 -18.44
N MET A 242 -2.27 7.05 -19.70
CA MET A 242 -1.35 6.00 -20.13
C MET A 242 -0.11 6.63 -20.74
N VAL A 243 1.06 6.31 -20.21
CA VAL A 243 2.35 6.66 -20.81
C VAL A 243 2.93 5.46 -21.54
N VAL A 244 3.43 5.68 -22.74
CA VAL A 244 4.14 4.67 -23.54
C VAL A 244 5.56 5.16 -23.77
N ILE A 245 6.51 4.45 -23.21
CA ILE A 245 7.92 4.80 -23.23
C ILE A 245 8.64 3.88 -24.22
N THR A 246 9.36 4.48 -25.16
CA THR A 246 10.14 3.81 -26.19
C THR A 246 11.52 4.46 -26.31
N ALA A 247 12.37 3.94 -27.18
CA ALA A 247 13.63 4.59 -27.55
C ALA A 247 13.46 6.02 -28.11
N LYS A 248 12.24 6.40 -28.57
CA LYS A 248 11.93 7.75 -29.05
C LYS A 248 11.54 8.71 -27.94
N GLY A 249 11.34 8.24 -26.73
CA GLY A 249 10.89 9.02 -25.58
C GLY A 249 9.56 8.57 -25.01
N VAL A 250 8.87 9.48 -24.33
CA VAL A 250 7.61 9.27 -23.60
C VAL A 250 6.46 9.89 -24.38
N GLU A 251 5.44 9.10 -24.64
CA GLU A 251 4.17 9.55 -25.26
C GLU A 251 3.05 9.36 -24.24
N SER A 252 2.19 10.38 -24.08
CA SER A 252 1.02 10.36 -23.18
C SER A 252 -0.27 10.17 -23.95
N HIS A 253 -1.12 9.28 -23.46
CA HIS A 253 -2.46 9.00 -23.99
C HIS A 253 -3.48 9.13 -22.85
N PHE A 254 -4.70 9.55 -23.16
CA PHE A 254 -5.80 9.64 -22.21
C PHE A 254 -6.99 8.79 -22.68
N PRO A 255 -6.92 7.45 -22.53
CA PRO A 255 -7.93 6.53 -23.09
C PRO A 255 -9.27 6.57 -22.35
N PHE A 256 -9.34 7.21 -21.18
CA PHE A 256 -10.52 7.25 -20.34
C PHE A 256 -11.20 8.61 -20.34
N ARG A 257 -12.50 8.63 -20.00
CA ARG A 257 -13.19 9.88 -19.72
C ARG A 257 -12.55 10.58 -18.52
N ARG A 258 -12.26 11.87 -18.63
CA ARG A 258 -11.78 12.67 -17.50
C ARG A 258 -12.86 12.78 -16.42
N VAL A 259 -12.47 12.50 -15.19
CA VAL A 259 -13.28 12.64 -13.98
C VAL A 259 -12.44 13.35 -12.91
N PRO A 260 -13.05 13.97 -11.89
CA PRO A 260 -12.28 14.52 -10.77
C PRO A 260 -11.44 13.43 -10.10
N SER A 261 -10.19 13.77 -9.76
CA SER A 261 -9.29 12.86 -9.06
C SER A 261 -9.84 12.48 -7.68
N ARG A 262 -9.59 11.25 -7.25
CA ARG A 262 -9.94 10.70 -5.93
C ARG A 262 -8.76 9.89 -5.41
N PHE A 263 -7.60 10.54 -5.26
CA PHE A 263 -6.40 9.90 -4.73
C PHE A 263 -6.64 9.37 -3.31
N CYS A 264 -6.08 8.22 -2.97
CA CYS A 264 -6.24 7.62 -1.65
C CYS A 264 -5.59 8.50 -0.56
N ILE A 265 -6.40 9.09 0.33
CA ILE A 265 -5.89 9.96 1.39
C ILE A 265 -5.04 9.18 2.41
N PHE A 266 -5.28 7.87 2.55
CA PHE A 266 -4.53 7.02 3.46
C PHE A 266 -3.07 6.79 3.04
N GLU A 267 -2.72 7.06 1.79
CA GLU A 267 -1.32 7.11 1.34
C GLU A 267 -0.53 8.18 2.12
N HIS A 268 -1.14 9.35 2.37
CA HIS A 268 -0.55 10.40 3.20
C HIS A 268 -0.48 10.00 4.69
N VAL A 269 -1.50 9.31 5.20
CA VAL A 269 -1.58 8.92 6.62
C VAL A 269 -0.55 7.84 6.95
N TYR A 270 -0.48 6.78 6.13
CA TYR A 270 0.26 5.58 6.50
C TYR A 270 1.06 4.92 5.36
N PHE A 271 0.43 4.64 4.18
CA PHE A 271 1.02 3.68 3.24
C PHE A 271 2.32 4.14 2.62
N SER A 272 2.39 5.37 2.12
CA SER A 272 3.60 5.85 1.49
C SER A 272 4.71 6.09 2.50
N ARG A 273 5.94 5.87 2.09
CA ARG A 273 7.11 6.16 2.95
C ARG A 273 7.18 7.66 3.26
N PRO A 274 7.64 8.03 4.47
CA PRO A 274 7.76 9.45 4.85
C PRO A 274 8.66 10.26 3.92
N ASP A 275 9.67 9.63 3.32
CA ASP A 275 10.61 10.24 2.38
C ASP A 275 10.08 10.31 0.93
N SER A 276 8.86 9.86 0.66
CA SER A 276 8.20 10.00 -0.65
C SER A 276 7.54 11.38 -0.82
N ILE A 277 7.39 11.77 -2.09
CA ILE A 277 6.64 12.95 -2.52
C ILE A 277 5.38 12.50 -3.24
N ILE A 278 4.23 13.04 -2.86
CA ILE A 278 2.93 12.78 -3.47
C ILE A 278 2.22 14.11 -3.73
N GLY A 279 1.70 14.31 -4.93
CA GLY A 279 1.03 15.56 -5.30
C GLY A 279 1.93 16.78 -5.13
N GLY A 280 3.24 16.62 -5.30
CA GLY A 280 4.24 17.65 -5.07
C GLY A 280 4.50 17.97 -3.59
N ARG A 281 4.00 17.17 -2.64
CA ARG A 281 4.14 17.36 -1.20
C ARG A 281 4.93 16.23 -0.55
N SER A 282 5.79 16.57 0.41
CA SER A 282 6.46 15.60 1.26
C SER A 282 5.44 14.88 2.13
N VAL A 283 5.48 13.55 2.14
CA VAL A 283 4.65 12.72 3.02
C VAL A 283 4.99 13.00 4.48
N TYR A 284 6.27 13.20 4.80
CA TYR A 284 6.71 13.56 6.15
C TYR A 284 6.09 14.87 6.64
N GLU A 285 6.17 15.93 5.83
CA GLU A 285 5.60 17.25 6.17
C GLU A 285 4.07 17.19 6.29
N THR A 286 3.43 16.41 5.45
CA THR A 286 1.98 16.16 5.53
C THR A 286 1.60 15.48 6.85
N ARG A 287 2.34 14.45 7.27
CA ARG A 287 2.11 13.78 8.57
C ARG A 287 2.40 14.70 9.75
N GLU A 288 3.40 15.56 9.65
CA GLU A 288 3.65 16.59 10.66
C GLU A 288 2.46 17.57 10.74
N ALA A 289 1.94 18.02 9.59
CA ALA A 289 0.74 18.87 9.54
C ALA A 289 -0.51 18.17 10.13
N ILE A 290 -0.68 16.87 9.89
CA ILE A 290 -1.74 16.06 10.53
C ILE A 290 -1.61 16.14 12.07
N GLY A 291 -0.39 16.00 12.59
CA GLY A 291 -0.13 16.11 14.02
C GLY A 291 -0.46 17.48 14.58
N ARG A 292 -0.17 18.56 13.87
CA ARG A 292 -0.52 19.94 14.26
C ARG A 292 -2.04 20.15 14.31
N GLU A 293 -2.77 19.71 13.28
CA GLU A 293 -4.23 19.77 13.25
C GLU A 293 -4.85 18.96 14.40
N LEU A 294 -4.33 17.76 14.64
CA LEU A 294 -4.77 16.90 15.75
C LEU A 294 -4.59 17.58 17.12
N ALA A 295 -3.48 18.31 17.33
CA ALA A 295 -3.24 19.07 18.56
C ALA A 295 -4.24 20.23 18.73
N LYS A 296 -4.57 20.94 17.66
CA LYS A 296 -5.57 22.03 17.67
C LYS A 296 -6.97 21.50 18.01
N GLU A 297 -7.35 20.38 17.43
CA GLU A 297 -8.69 19.78 17.60
C GLU A 297 -8.87 19.09 18.95
N SER A 298 -7.78 18.58 19.55
CA SER A 298 -7.85 17.75 20.76
C SER A 298 -6.76 18.05 21.78
N PRO A 299 -6.71 19.29 22.30
CA PRO A 299 -5.76 19.64 23.34
C PRO A 299 -5.99 18.83 24.62
N VAL A 300 -4.90 18.53 25.33
CA VAL A 300 -4.93 17.83 26.62
C VAL A 300 -3.73 18.25 27.46
N ASP A 301 -3.92 18.36 28.77
CA ASP A 301 -2.85 18.65 29.71
C ASP A 301 -2.04 17.38 29.98
N ALA A 302 -0.78 17.37 29.57
CA ALA A 302 0.13 16.23 29.68
C ALA A 302 1.59 16.67 29.77
N ASP A 303 2.47 15.73 30.12
CA ASP A 303 3.88 16.04 30.39
C ASP A 303 4.77 15.62 29.22
N LEU A 304 4.27 14.77 28.30
CA LEU A 304 5.07 14.17 27.26
C LEU A 304 4.24 13.75 26.04
N VAL A 305 4.72 14.07 24.84
CA VAL A 305 4.24 13.49 23.57
C VAL A 305 5.20 12.36 23.16
N CYS A 306 4.64 11.17 22.96
CA CYS A 306 5.36 9.97 22.60
C CYS A 306 4.77 9.33 21.35
N PRO A 307 5.56 9.05 20.29
CA PRO A 307 5.03 8.33 19.13
C PRO A 307 4.84 6.86 19.40
N VAL A 308 3.89 6.25 18.71
CA VAL A 308 3.92 4.81 18.44
C VAL A 308 4.82 4.62 17.20
N PRO A 309 6.01 4.05 17.34
CA PRO A 309 6.98 4.01 16.27
C PRO A 309 6.65 2.92 15.23
N ASP A 310 7.01 3.10 13.92
CA ASP A 310 7.66 4.29 13.37
C ASP A 310 6.62 5.25 12.77
N SER A 311 5.43 4.78 12.47
CA SER A 311 4.37 5.46 11.71
C SER A 311 3.81 6.73 12.38
N GLY A 312 3.67 6.71 13.71
CA GLY A 312 3.20 7.86 14.47
C GLY A 312 4.25 8.98 14.67
N THR A 313 5.51 8.75 14.28
CA THR A 313 6.61 9.68 14.62
C THR A 313 6.42 11.08 14.04
N PRO A 314 6.18 11.30 12.73
CA PRO A 314 6.02 12.66 12.22
C PRO A 314 4.81 13.39 12.81
N ALA A 315 3.68 12.68 12.99
CA ALA A 315 2.49 13.25 13.61
C ALA A 315 2.73 13.63 15.08
N ALA A 316 3.48 12.82 15.84
CA ALA A 316 3.85 13.15 17.22
C ALA A 316 4.75 14.40 17.30
N ILE A 317 5.66 14.58 16.35
CA ILE A 317 6.48 15.78 16.22
C ILE A 317 5.56 17.00 15.96
N GLY A 318 4.67 16.91 14.98
CA GLY A 318 3.70 17.96 14.66
C GLY A 318 2.81 18.32 15.87
N PHE A 319 2.31 17.31 16.58
CA PHE A 319 1.54 17.50 17.81
C PHE A 319 2.32 18.24 18.89
N SER A 320 3.57 17.84 19.12
CA SER A 320 4.45 18.49 20.10
C SER A 320 4.75 19.95 19.74
N LEU A 321 5.04 20.22 18.47
CA LEU A 321 5.34 21.58 17.99
C LEU A 321 4.12 22.52 18.15
N GLU A 322 2.91 22.03 17.94
CA GLU A 322 1.70 22.84 18.06
C GLU A 322 1.26 23.02 19.51
N SER A 323 1.29 21.94 20.31
CA SER A 323 0.85 21.95 21.70
C SER A 323 1.86 22.56 22.68
N GLY A 324 3.13 22.65 22.29
CA GLY A 324 4.23 23.04 23.17
C GLY A 324 4.63 21.96 24.21
N ILE A 325 3.99 20.79 24.20
CA ILE A 325 4.32 19.68 25.10
C ILE A 325 5.57 18.96 24.60
N PRO A 326 6.58 18.67 25.44
CA PRO A 326 7.83 18.06 25.02
C PRO A 326 7.67 16.72 24.31
N TYR A 327 8.38 16.52 23.21
CA TYR A 327 8.47 15.24 22.49
C TYR A 327 9.58 14.37 23.07
N ALA A 328 9.35 13.07 23.22
CA ALA A 328 10.40 12.09 23.45
C ALA A 328 10.06 10.69 22.92
N MET A 329 11.09 9.93 22.54
CA MET A 329 10.99 8.53 22.15
C MET A 329 10.78 7.63 23.38
N GLY A 330 9.59 7.69 23.96
CA GLY A 330 9.20 6.86 25.11
C GLY A 330 9.02 5.39 24.76
N ILE A 331 8.79 5.08 23.49
CA ILE A 331 8.72 3.73 22.92
C ILE A 331 9.81 3.60 21.87
N ILE A 332 10.61 2.53 21.96
CA ILE A 332 11.71 2.25 21.03
C ILE A 332 11.40 0.95 20.29
N ARG A 333 11.51 0.98 18.96
CA ARG A 333 11.42 -0.22 18.13
C ARG A 333 12.75 -0.96 18.14
N ASN A 334 12.70 -2.28 18.34
CA ASN A 334 13.87 -3.15 18.21
C ASN A 334 14.19 -3.38 16.72
N GLN A 335 15.22 -2.70 16.21
CA GLN A 335 15.65 -2.79 14.81
C GLN A 335 16.31 -4.13 14.45
N TYR A 336 16.78 -4.88 15.45
CA TYR A 336 17.50 -6.15 15.26
C TYR A 336 16.57 -7.37 15.27
N MET A 337 15.29 -7.20 15.53
CA MET A 337 14.31 -8.27 15.40
C MET A 337 14.05 -8.57 13.93
N GLY A 338 14.90 -9.43 13.36
CA GLY A 338 14.62 -10.07 12.07
C GLY A 338 13.63 -11.23 12.21
N ARG A 339 13.13 -11.75 11.08
CA ARG A 339 12.17 -12.88 10.99
C ARG A 339 12.67 -14.22 11.54
N THR A 340 13.88 -14.31 12.08
CA THR A 340 14.51 -15.54 12.53
C THR A 340 14.08 -16.01 13.91
N PHE A 341 13.25 -15.26 14.65
CA PHE A 341 12.72 -15.74 15.90
C PHE A 341 11.49 -16.62 15.62
N ILE A 342 11.71 -17.93 15.46
CA ILE A 342 10.66 -18.95 15.47
C ILE A 342 10.03 -18.90 16.86
N GLU A 343 8.77 -18.51 16.94
CA GLU A 343 8.01 -18.45 18.18
C GLU A 343 7.49 -19.85 18.54
N PRO A 344 8.19 -20.64 19.38
CA PRO A 344 7.86 -22.04 19.58
C PRO A 344 6.65 -22.27 20.49
N THR A 345 6.13 -21.23 21.16
CA THR A 345 5.01 -21.38 22.09
C THR A 345 3.99 -20.25 21.97
N GLU A 346 2.75 -20.55 22.38
CA GLU A 346 1.65 -19.57 22.42
C GLU A 346 1.96 -18.39 23.36
N GLN A 347 2.71 -18.62 24.43
CA GLN A 347 3.15 -17.56 25.36
C GLN A 347 4.10 -16.56 24.67
N ILE A 348 5.00 -17.03 23.82
CA ILE A 348 5.94 -16.16 23.08
C ILE A 348 5.18 -15.36 22.01
N ARG A 349 4.18 -15.96 21.34
CA ARG A 349 3.29 -15.25 20.40
C ARG A 349 2.53 -14.10 21.07
N ASN A 350 2.09 -14.29 22.32
CA ASN A 350 1.44 -13.22 23.10
C ASN A 350 2.41 -12.10 23.53
N MET A 351 3.72 -12.37 23.52
CA MET A 351 4.78 -11.37 23.73
C MET A 351 5.18 -10.58 22.47
N GLY A 352 4.59 -10.87 21.30
CA GLY A 352 5.03 -10.35 19.99
C GLY A 352 5.20 -8.82 19.94
N VAL A 353 4.30 -8.04 20.56
CA VAL A 353 4.46 -6.57 20.65
C VAL A 353 5.65 -6.20 21.53
N ARG A 354 5.82 -6.87 22.68
CA ARG A 354 6.93 -6.63 23.61
C ARG A 354 8.30 -7.00 23.01
N LEU A 355 8.33 -7.92 22.06
CA LEU A 355 9.57 -8.26 21.33
C LEU A 355 9.95 -7.17 20.32
N LYS A 356 8.93 -6.54 19.69
CA LYS A 356 9.13 -5.50 18.67
C LYS A 356 9.33 -4.12 19.29
N LEU A 357 8.68 -3.82 20.41
CA LEU A 357 8.66 -2.52 21.06
C LEU A 357 9.12 -2.61 22.50
N ASN A 358 9.92 -1.64 22.95
CA ASN A 358 10.32 -1.51 24.35
C ASN A 358 10.06 -0.10 24.87
N VAL A 359 9.61 0.02 26.12
CA VAL A 359 9.32 1.29 26.76
C VAL A 359 10.51 1.82 27.53
N ASN A 360 10.88 3.06 27.30
CA ASN A 360 11.90 3.77 28.06
C ASN A 360 11.32 4.24 29.41
N ARG A 361 11.47 3.40 30.44
CA ARG A 361 10.91 3.64 31.79
C ARG A 361 11.37 4.95 32.39
N ALA A 362 12.60 5.40 32.13
CA ALA A 362 13.14 6.64 32.67
C ALA A 362 12.40 7.88 32.14
N LEU A 363 11.89 7.83 30.91
CA LEU A 363 11.12 8.91 30.31
C LEU A 363 9.65 8.89 30.70
N ILE A 364 9.08 7.72 30.98
CA ILE A 364 7.64 7.49 31.15
C ILE A 364 7.20 7.57 32.63
N LYS A 365 8.05 7.11 33.58
CA LYS A 365 7.66 6.97 34.98
C LYS A 365 7.16 8.29 35.57
N GLY A 366 5.95 8.26 36.12
CA GLY A 366 5.29 9.37 36.80
C GLY A 366 4.75 10.46 35.86
N LYS A 367 4.74 10.25 34.53
CA LYS A 367 4.30 11.20 33.52
C LYS A 367 2.87 10.91 33.04
N ARG A 368 2.16 11.97 32.66
CA ARG A 368 0.95 11.92 31.82
C ARG A 368 1.41 11.92 30.37
N VAL A 369 1.10 10.87 29.63
CA VAL A 369 1.71 10.60 28.31
C VAL A 369 0.64 10.69 27.23
N ILE A 370 0.90 11.50 26.20
CA ILE A 370 0.17 11.47 24.94
C ILE A 370 0.85 10.45 24.03
N LEU A 371 0.13 9.41 23.64
CA LEU A 371 0.56 8.47 22.59
C LEU A 371 -0.07 8.88 21.25
N VAL A 372 0.78 9.18 20.26
CA VAL A 372 0.34 9.50 18.91
C VAL A 372 0.58 8.30 18.00
N ASP A 373 -0.50 7.77 17.42
CA ASP A 373 -0.45 6.68 16.43
C ASP A 373 -1.11 7.12 15.12
N ASP A 374 -0.80 6.43 14.02
CA ASP A 374 -1.37 6.70 12.71
C ASP A 374 -2.85 6.33 12.61
N SER A 375 -3.24 5.17 13.11
CA SER A 375 -4.61 4.64 13.01
C SER A 375 -4.92 3.60 14.08
N VAL A 376 -6.21 3.39 14.35
CA VAL A 376 -6.72 2.28 15.17
C VAL A 376 -7.75 1.50 14.35
N VAL A 377 -7.54 0.19 14.22
CA VAL A 377 -8.39 -0.70 13.41
C VAL A 377 -9.18 -1.66 14.29
N ARG A 378 -8.51 -2.51 15.07
CA ARG A 378 -9.11 -3.49 16.01
C ARG A 378 -8.79 -3.19 17.48
N GLY A 379 -7.85 -2.29 17.78
CA GLY A 379 -7.45 -1.88 19.11
C GLY A 379 -6.60 -2.85 19.91
N THR A 380 -6.22 -4.01 19.33
CA THR A 380 -5.42 -5.02 20.05
C THR A 380 -4.00 -4.55 20.33
N THR A 381 -3.34 -3.91 19.37
CA THR A 381 -2.01 -3.32 19.51
C THR A 381 -2.04 -2.13 20.46
N SER A 382 -3.01 -1.23 20.29
CA SER A 382 -3.18 -0.03 21.12
C SER A 382 -3.34 -0.42 22.60
N ARG A 383 -4.13 -1.46 22.90
CA ARG A 383 -4.29 -1.98 24.26
C ARG A 383 -2.96 -2.48 24.86
N LYS A 384 -2.21 -3.28 24.10
CA LYS A 384 -0.90 -3.80 24.54
C LYS A 384 0.11 -2.68 24.77
N ILE A 385 0.15 -1.68 23.89
CA ILE A 385 1.02 -0.51 24.04
C ILE A 385 0.65 0.27 25.32
N LYS A 386 -0.65 0.51 25.55
CA LYS A 386 -1.13 1.16 26.77
C LYS A 386 -0.67 0.39 28.02
N GLU A 387 -0.86 -0.93 28.05
CA GLU A 387 -0.40 -1.78 29.17
C GLU A 387 1.11 -1.62 29.41
N MET A 388 1.91 -1.64 28.35
CA MET A 388 3.37 -1.46 28.47
C MET A 388 3.75 -0.08 29.05
N ILE A 389 3.03 0.98 28.69
CA ILE A 389 3.25 2.35 29.18
C ILE A 389 2.85 2.47 30.66
N LEU A 390 1.73 1.87 31.07
CA LEU A 390 1.30 1.83 32.48
C LEU A 390 2.26 0.97 33.33
N ASP A 391 2.72 -0.21 32.82
CA ASP A 391 3.73 -1.03 33.48
C ASP A 391 5.07 -0.29 33.66
N ALA A 392 5.35 0.68 32.82
CA ALA A 392 6.51 1.56 32.93
C ALA A 392 6.32 2.68 33.98
N GLY A 393 5.12 2.82 34.55
CA GLY A 393 4.79 3.74 35.60
C GLY A 393 4.23 5.08 35.16
N ALA A 394 3.60 5.18 33.97
CA ALA A 394 2.84 6.35 33.57
C ALA A 394 1.68 6.62 34.56
N LYS A 395 1.31 7.87 34.76
CA LYS A 395 0.16 8.28 35.55
C LYS A 395 -1.13 8.27 34.75
N GLU A 396 -1.05 8.77 33.51
CA GLU A 396 -2.18 8.89 32.58
C GLU A 396 -1.69 8.54 31.17
N VAL A 397 -2.60 8.01 30.32
CA VAL A 397 -2.35 7.67 28.94
C VAL A 397 -3.45 8.26 28.05
N HIS A 398 -3.08 9.18 27.18
CA HIS A 398 -3.98 9.84 26.24
C HIS A 398 -3.63 9.42 24.81
N PHE A 399 -4.55 8.75 24.12
CA PHE A 399 -4.35 8.43 22.70
C PHE A 399 -4.79 9.58 21.78
N ARG A 400 -3.97 9.88 20.80
CA ARG A 400 -4.22 10.83 19.71
C ARG A 400 -3.94 10.15 18.39
N ILE A 401 -4.97 9.96 17.60
CA ILE A 401 -4.91 9.15 16.35
C ILE A 401 -4.89 10.07 15.15
N ALA A 402 -3.86 9.93 14.32
CA ALA A 402 -3.58 10.78 13.17
C ALA A 402 -4.43 10.44 11.93
N SER A 403 -5.46 9.63 12.08
CA SER A 403 -6.51 9.40 11.09
C SER A 403 -7.89 9.55 11.70
N PRO A 404 -8.93 9.83 10.90
CA PRO A 404 -10.32 9.65 11.33
C PRO A 404 -10.61 8.19 11.67
N PRO A 405 -11.70 7.89 12.41
CA PRO A 405 -12.09 6.52 12.71
C PRO A 405 -12.31 5.68 11.45
N THR A 406 -11.61 4.53 11.33
CA THR A 406 -11.76 3.61 10.20
C THR A 406 -12.99 2.74 10.41
N ALA A 407 -14.12 3.11 9.79
CA ALA A 407 -15.42 2.46 9.99
C ALA A 407 -15.87 1.61 8.78
N TRP A 408 -15.15 1.66 7.66
CA TRP A 408 -15.52 0.97 6.43
C TRP A 408 -14.33 0.22 5.81
N PRO A 409 -14.57 -0.96 5.20
CA PRO A 409 -13.51 -1.69 4.51
C PRO A 409 -13.07 -0.95 3.24
N CYS A 410 -11.83 -1.19 2.81
CA CYS A 410 -11.32 -0.73 1.51
C CYS A 410 -11.59 -1.79 0.43
N PHE A 411 -11.92 -1.33 -0.80
CA PHE A 411 -12.10 -2.18 -1.98
C PHE A 411 -11.16 -1.79 -3.13
N TYR A 412 -10.18 -0.93 -2.87
CA TYR A 412 -9.27 -0.39 -3.89
C TYR A 412 -7.83 -0.82 -3.66
N GLY A 413 -7.72 -1.95 -2.96
CA GLY A 413 -6.51 -2.64 -2.85
C GLY A 413 -5.87 -2.62 -1.45
N VAL A 414 -6.45 -2.09 -0.32
CA VAL A 414 -6.01 -2.23 1.07
C VAL A 414 -6.66 -3.46 1.72
N ASP A 415 -5.88 -4.35 2.31
CA ASP A 415 -6.45 -5.45 3.11
C ASP A 415 -7.01 -4.89 4.42
N THR A 416 -8.31 -4.72 4.43
CA THR A 416 -9.05 -4.32 5.62
C THR A 416 -9.85 -5.48 6.17
N PRO A 417 -10.01 -5.56 7.49
CA PRO A 417 -10.92 -6.53 8.09
C PRO A 417 -12.35 -6.34 7.57
N GLN A 418 -13.16 -7.39 7.71
CA GLN A 418 -14.62 -7.27 7.55
C GLN A 418 -15.14 -6.17 8.47
N ARG A 419 -16.17 -5.44 8.03
CA ARG A 419 -16.67 -4.23 8.73
C ARG A 419 -16.98 -4.48 10.20
N GLU A 420 -17.54 -5.64 10.54
CA GLU A 420 -17.90 -6.04 11.90
C GLU A 420 -16.69 -6.21 12.85
N LYS A 421 -15.49 -6.26 12.28
CA LYS A 421 -14.22 -6.37 13.03
C LYS A 421 -13.50 -5.03 13.18
N LEU A 422 -14.03 -3.96 12.58
CA LEU A 422 -13.52 -2.61 12.74
C LEU A 422 -14.12 -1.99 14.00
N LEU A 423 -13.30 -1.54 14.94
CA LEU A 423 -13.81 -0.93 16.19
C LEU A 423 -14.75 0.22 15.91
N ALA A 424 -14.36 1.14 15.03
CA ALA A 424 -15.15 2.31 14.69
C ALA A 424 -16.44 2.02 13.90
N ALA A 425 -16.64 0.79 13.42
CA ALA A 425 -17.90 0.35 12.83
C ALA A 425 -18.92 -0.12 13.88
N THR A 426 -18.45 -0.49 15.07
CA THR A 426 -19.26 -1.14 16.11
C THR A 426 -19.33 -0.34 17.42
N MET A 427 -18.45 0.64 17.60
CA MET A 427 -18.32 1.42 18.84
C MET A 427 -18.21 2.91 18.52
N SER A 428 -18.79 3.75 19.36
CA SER A 428 -18.54 5.19 19.41
C SER A 428 -17.12 5.47 19.94
N GLU A 429 -16.63 6.69 19.79
CA GLU A 429 -15.31 7.10 20.31
C GLU A 429 -15.19 6.89 21.82
N GLU A 430 -16.25 7.16 22.57
CA GLU A 430 -16.27 6.96 24.02
C GLU A 430 -16.24 5.47 24.39
N GLU A 431 -17.02 4.63 23.71
CA GLU A 431 -16.97 3.17 23.90
C GLU A 431 -15.60 2.60 23.52
N MET A 432 -14.96 3.13 22.46
CA MET A 432 -13.58 2.76 22.12
C MET A 432 -12.59 3.19 23.21
N ARG A 433 -12.74 4.39 23.79
CA ARG A 433 -11.93 4.86 24.93
C ARG A 433 -12.03 3.88 26.10
N GLU A 434 -13.25 3.50 26.48
CA GLU A 434 -13.50 2.54 27.55
C GLU A 434 -12.94 1.15 27.22
N HIS A 435 -13.12 0.69 25.98
CA HIS A 435 -12.60 -0.59 25.50
C HIS A 435 -11.07 -0.64 25.57
N LEU A 436 -10.38 0.44 25.19
CA LEU A 436 -8.93 0.58 25.29
C LEU A 436 -8.46 0.88 26.72
N GLN A 437 -9.37 1.29 27.60
CA GLN A 437 -9.10 1.66 28.99
C GLN A 437 -8.03 2.77 29.09
N VAL A 438 -8.17 3.84 28.33
CA VAL A 438 -7.29 5.00 28.33
C VAL A 438 -7.99 6.22 28.91
N ASP A 439 -7.23 7.19 29.43
CA ASP A 439 -7.77 8.38 30.07
C ASP A 439 -8.49 9.28 29.06
N SER A 440 -7.97 9.37 27.84
CA SER A 440 -8.69 9.98 26.70
C SER A 440 -8.29 9.39 25.37
N LEU A 441 -9.22 9.36 24.42
CA LEU A 441 -9.03 8.96 23.03
C LEU A 441 -9.61 10.03 22.15
N LYS A 442 -8.84 10.49 21.15
CA LYS A 442 -9.28 11.40 20.10
C LYS A 442 -8.68 11.04 18.77
N PHE A 443 -9.48 11.17 17.74
CA PHE A 443 -9.10 11.05 16.33
C PHE A 443 -9.05 12.45 15.71
N ILE A 444 -8.20 12.64 14.70
CA ILE A 444 -8.33 13.83 13.87
C ILE A 444 -9.68 13.81 13.15
N SER A 445 -10.31 14.95 12.98
CA SER A 445 -11.53 15.06 12.18
C SER A 445 -11.21 14.82 10.69
N ILE A 446 -12.23 14.47 9.90
CA ILE A 446 -12.06 14.35 8.44
C ILE A 446 -11.65 15.70 7.83
N ASP A 447 -12.21 16.81 8.31
CA ASP A 447 -11.85 18.14 7.85
C ASP A 447 -10.44 18.54 8.27
N GLY A 448 -10.00 18.17 9.47
CA GLY A 448 -8.62 18.36 9.94
C GLY A 448 -7.62 17.61 9.06
N LEU A 449 -7.94 16.35 8.70
CA LEU A 449 -7.12 15.59 7.79
C LEU A 449 -7.04 16.27 6.41
N TYR A 450 -8.16 16.75 5.87
CA TYR A 450 -8.19 17.47 4.60
C TYR A 450 -7.37 18.78 4.66
N ARG A 451 -7.47 19.55 5.74
CA ARG A 451 -6.64 20.75 5.93
C ARG A 451 -5.14 20.39 5.94
N ALA A 452 -4.78 19.32 6.59
CA ALA A 452 -3.38 18.87 6.65
C ALA A 452 -2.82 18.49 5.26
N VAL A 453 -3.64 17.90 4.38
CA VAL A 453 -3.25 17.61 2.99
C VAL A 453 -3.42 18.81 2.05
N GLY A 454 -3.78 19.99 2.57
CA GLY A 454 -3.79 21.27 1.84
C GLY A 454 -5.14 21.77 1.36
N GLU A 455 -6.23 21.12 1.76
CA GLU A 455 -7.59 21.55 1.46
C GLU A 455 -8.11 22.45 2.60
N ALA A 456 -7.83 23.74 2.53
CA ALA A 456 -8.06 24.70 3.62
C ALA A 456 -9.50 24.70 4.17
N GLU A 457 -10.49 24.50 3.29
CA GLU A 457 -11.91 24.47 3.65
C GLU A 457 -12.39 23.11 4.20
N GLY A 458 -11.48 22.12 4.32
CA GLY A 458 -11.83 20.76 4.69
C GLY A 458 -12.41 19.94 3.52
N ARG A 459 -13.17 18.90 3.85
CA ARG A 459 -13.77 17.97 2.89
C ARG A 459 -14.94 18.58 2.13
N ASN A 460 -14.87 18.64 0.82
CA ASN A 460 -16.03 18.98 0.00
C ASN A 460 -16.93 17.72 -0.15
N ALA A 461 -18.06 17.70 0.58
CA ALA A 461 -18.96 16.54 0.57
C ALA A 461 -19.60 16.25 -0.81
N LYS A 462 -19.76 17.27 -1.68
CA LYS A 462 -20.35 17.10 -3.02
C LYS A 462 -19.32 16.60 -4.06
N CYS A 463 -18.07 16.97 -3.90
CA CYS A 463 -16.98 16.60 -4.80
C CYS A 463 -15.69 16.43 -3.98
N PRO A 464 -15.56 15.33 -3.21
CA PRO A 464 -14.37 15.10 -2.41
C PRO A 464 -13.11 15.02 -3.29
N GLN A 465 -12.04 15.61 -2.80
CA GLN A 465 -10.75 15.68 -3.53
C GLN A 465 -9.96 14.38 -3.43
N TYR A 466 -10.27 13.58 -2.40
CA TYR A 466 -9.59 12.31 -2.11
C TYR A 466 -10.57 11.14 -2.00
N CYS A 467 -10.09 9.92 -2.15
CA CYS A 467 -10.76 8.72 -1.69
C CYS A 467 -10.54 8.58 -0.18
N ASP A 468 -11.60 8.73 0.58
CA ASP A 468 -11.67 8.64 2.03
C ASP A 468 -12.71 7.59 2.48
N ALA A 469 -13.03 6.66 1.59
CA ALA A 469 -14.12 5.69 1.77
C ALA A 469 -13.96 4.83 3.03
N CYS A 470 -12.74 4.53 3.46
CA CYS A 470 -12.47 3.81 4.71
C CYS A 470 -12.95 4.55 5.97
N PHE A 471 -13.06 5.87 5.92
CA PHE A 471 -13.60 6.72 6.99
C PHE A 471 -15.08 7.03 6.82
N THR A 472 -15.48 7.40 5.60
CA THR A 472 -16.79 7.99 5.30
C THR A 472 -17.82 7.01 4.75
N GLY A 473 -17.40 5.90 4.11
CA GLY A 473 -18.24 5.00 3.33
C GLY A 473 -18.64 5.56 1.94
N ASP A 474 -18.01 6.68 1.52
CA ASP A 474 -18.22 7.29 0.21
C ASP A 474 -17.26 6.69 -0.83
N TYR A 475 -17.70 5.59 -1.44
CA TYR A 475 -16.91 4.84 -2.41
C TYR A 475 -16.98 5.48 -3.80
N PRO A 476 -15.85 5.99 -4.36
CA PRO A 476 -15.84 6.62 -5.69
C PRO A 476 -16.14 5.63 -6.84
N VAL A 477 -15.86 4.35 -6.65
CA VAL A 477 -16.24 3.27 -7.56
C VAL A 477 -17.06 2.25 -6.77
N LYS A 478 -18.20 1.82 -7.29
CA LYS A 478 -19.02 0.82 -6.60
C LYS A 478 -18.28 -0.52 -6.51
N PRO A 479 -18.19 -1.14 -5.32
CA PRO A 479 -17.58 -2.45 -5.17
C PRO A 479 -18.56 -3.54 -5.65
N ALA A 480 -18.70 -3.70 -6.97
CA ALA A 480 -19.74 -4.51 -7.61
C ALA A 480 -19.75 -5.98 -7.14
N ASP A 481 -18.57 -6.61 -7.06
CA ASP A 481 -18.47 -8.01 -6.63
C ASP A 481 -18.87 -8.18 -5.16
N GLN A 482 -18.54 -7.23 -4.29
CA GLN A 482 -18.86 -7.27 -2.85
C GLN A 482 -20.35 -6.99 -2.60
N ILE A 483 -20.94 -6.06 -3.36
CA ILE A 483 -22.40 -5.81 -3.32
C ILE A 483 -23.15 -7.08 -3.71
N ASN A 484 -22.72 -7.78 -4.75
CA ASN A 484 -23.29 -9.05 -5.17
C ASN A 484 -23.10 -10.17 -4.13
N GLN A 485 -22.16 -10.02 -3.20
CA GLN A 485 -21.94 -10.91 -2.05
C GLN A 485 -22.65 -10.45 -0.77
N GLY A 486 -23.47 -9.39 -0.85
CA GLY A 486 -24.30 -8.92 0.27
C GLY A 486 -23.75 -7.72 1.04
N PHE A 487 -22.65 -7.07 0.58
CA PHE A 487 -22.16 -5.85 1.20
C PHE A 487 -23.15 -4.70 1.02
N GLN A 488 -23.53 -4.04 2.11
CA GLN A 488 -24.41 -2.88 2.09
C GLN A 488 -23.59 -1.59 2.13
N MET A 489 -23.71 -0.79 1.08
CA MET A 489 -23.14 0.55 1.05
C MET A 489 -23.90 1.48 1.99
N LYS A 490 -23.21 2.54 2.47
CA LYS A 490 -23.88 3.66 3.15
C LYS A 490 -24.93 4.26 2.20
N PRO A 491 -26.18 4.50 2.65
CA PRO A 491 -27.16 5.23 1.84
C PRO A 491 -26.57 6.57 1.38
N ALA A 492 -26.83 6.94 0.13
CA ALA A 492 -26.49 8.28 -0.34
C ALA A 492 -27.18 9.30 0.56
N ALA A 493 -26.43 10.31 1.01
CA ALA A 493 -27.07 11.46 1.68
C ALA A 493 -27.96 12.15 0.66
N GLU A 494 -29.26 12.30 0.97
CA GLU A 494 -30.23 13.03 0.17
C GLU A 494 -29.90 14.52 0.03
#